data_bc18bd23736eef0ca03d5e20cf249feb
#
_entry.id   bc18bd23736eef0ca03d5e20cf249feb
#
_cell.length_a   1.000
_cell.length_b   1.000
_cell.length_c   1.000
_cell.angle_alpha   90.00
_cell.angle_beta   90.00
_cell.angle_gamma   90.00
#
_symmetry.space_group_name_H-M   'P 1'
#
loop_
_entity.id
_entity.type
_entity.pdbx_description
1 polymer ?
#
loop_
_entity_poly.entity_id
_entity_poly.type
_entity_poly.pdbx_seq_one_letter_code
_entity_poly.pdbx_strand_id
1 'polypeptide(L)'
;MELPKFNETFLPILEVLSDRKIIKGRELLKIVEERFYSHLPKELLEKTTKSGDRLISNRIAWGKSYLKKGGLVHFPQRGYVQITEKDRLEKAENISLKKIQENVIDFYEPEKIKTTESSIESNATPQDLIDTGFEQIESDTKNVLLSKLKEVDPYAFEKIILILLNKMGYGEFIETSKSGDGGIDGIINEDQLGLEKIYMQAKRYNENKVRETDIRNFIGAMSGDTRKGIFVTTSTFDEKAKVKARDAHHTIILINGPKLVDLMHKYNVGVQIKVVYEVKILDNDFFDSEGV
;
A
#
# COMPACT_ATOMS: atom_id res chain seq x y z
N MET A 1 -7.79 -18.39 1.05
CA MET A 1 -9.06 -17.64 1.17
C MET A 1 -8.81 -16.20 0.77
N GLU A 2 -9.74 -15.60 0.06
CA GLU A 2 -9.66 -14.20 -0.38
C GLU A 2 -10.84 -13.41 0.18
N LEU A 3 -10.71 -12.08 0.26
CA LEU A 3 -11.84 -11.21 0.59
C LEU A 3 -12.87 -11.25 -0.55
N PRO A 4 -14.19 -11.16 -0.25
CA PRO A 4 -15.21 -11.14 -1.28
C PRO A 4 -15.01 -9.94 -2.20
N LYS A 5 -15.31 -10.11 -3.48
CA LYS A 5 -15.46 -8.99 -4.42
C LYS A 5 -16.71 -8.19 -4.05
N PHE A 6 -16.80 -6.91 -4.48
CA PHE A 6 -17.94 -6.07 -4.10
C PHE A 6 -19.29 -6.62 -4.58
N ASN A 7 -19.32 -7.27 -5.75
CA ASN A 7 -20.52 -7.91 -6.29
C ASN A 7 -20.98 -9.16 -5.50
N GLU A 8 -20.03 -9.84 -4.85
CA GLU A 8 -20.33 -10.97 -3.96
C GLU A 8 -20.97 -10.52 -2.64
N THR A 9 -20.93 -9.21 -2.36
CA THR A 9 -21.60 -8.62 -1.19
C THR A 9 -23.09 -8.32 -1.43
N PHE A 10 -23.59 -8.40 -2.66
CA PHE A 10 -24.98 -8.03 -2.99
C PHE A 10 -26.01 -8.89 -2.27
N LEU A 11 -25.88 -10.21 -2.40
CA LEU A 11 -26.80 -11.15 -1.74
C LEU A 11 -26.75 -11.03 -0.21
N PRO A 12 -25.57 -11.02 0.44
CA PRO A 12 -25.44 -10.75 1.86
C PRO A 12 -26.14 -9.46 2.31
N ILE A 13 -26.00 -8.37 1.57
CA ILE A 13 -26.63 -7.08 1.88
C ILE A 13 -28.17 -7.21 1.80
N LEU A 14 -28.67 -7.78 0.71
CA LEU A 14 -30.11 -7.96 0.51
C LEU A 14 -30.73 -8.89 1.55
N GLU A 15 -30.03 -9.96 1.94
CA GLU A 15 -30.47 -10.89 2.96
C GLU A 15 -30.61 -10.21 4.33
N VAL A 16 -29.63 -9.39 4.75
CA VAL A 16 -29.75 -8.61 5.98
C VAL A 16 -30.88 -7.60 5.91
N LEU A 17 -31.11 -6.98 4.75
CA LEU A 17 -32.17 -5.99 4.56
C LEU A 17 -33.56 -6.62 4.48
N SER A 18 -33.69 -7.87 4.00
CA SER A 18 -34.96 -8.59 3.94
C SER A 18 -35.56 -8.86 5.32
N ASP A 19 -34.68 -9.07 6.30
CA ASP A 19 -35.07 -9.32 7.71
C ASP A 19 -35.48 -8.01 8.43
N ARG A 20 -35.23 -6.82 7.85
CA ARG A 20 -35.40 -5.53 8.52
C ARG A 20 -36.01 -4.49 7.59
N LYS A 21 -36.91 -3.69 8.12
CA LYS A 21 -37.60 -2.64 7.35
C LYS A 21 -36.68 -1.48 6.99
N ILE A 22 -35.80 -1.07 7.91
CA ILE A 22 -34.85 0.04 7.76
C ILE A 22 -33.68 -0.16 8.70
N ILE A 23 -32.44 0.13 8.28
CA ILE A 23 -31.22 -0.04 9.07
C ILE A 23 -30.23 1.09 8.82
N LYS A 24 -29.45 1.46 9.85
CA LYS A 24 -28.31 2.39 9.66
C LYS A 24 -27.24 1.76 8.78
N GLY A 25 -26.70 2.52 7.82
CA GLY A 25 -25.68 2.03 6.90
C GLY A 25 -24.44 1.47 7.59
N ARG A 26 -23.98 2.09 8.70
CA ARG A 26 -22.83 1.57 9.50
C ARG A 26 -23.17 0.26 10.19
N GLU A 27 -24.39 0.11 10.68
CA GLU A 27 -24.87 -1.12 11.29
C GLU A 27 -25.02 -2.23 10.26
N LEU A 28 -25.50 -1.92 9.05
CA LEU A 28 -25.57 -2.86 7.94
C LEU A 28 -24.21 -3.45 7.62
N LEU A 29 -23.16 -2.61 7.48
CA LEU A 29 -21.80 -3.08 7.19
C LEU A 29 -21.34 -4.08 8.25
N LYS A 30 -21.55 -3.75 9.52
CA LYS A 30 -21.15 -4.59 10.65
C LYS A 30 -21.89 -5.96 10.66
N ILE A 31 -23.20 -5.94 10.45
CA ILE A 31 -24.00 -7.17 10.44
C ILE A 31 -23.61 -8.07 9.24
N VAL A 32 -23.42 -7.49 8.06
CA VAL A 32 -22.99 -8.25 6.87
C VAL A 32 -21.63 -8.88 7.12
N GLU A 33 -20.68 -8.15 7.68
CA GLU A 33 -19.35 -8.67 8.01
C GLU A 33 -19.44 -9.80 9.04
N GLU A 34 -20.14 -9.59 10.15
CA GLU A 34 -20.28 -10.58 11.23
C GLU A 34 -21.02 -11.85 10.77
N ARG A 35 -22.08 -11.71 9.98
CA ARG A 35 -22.94 -12.86 9.59
C ARG A 35 -22.32 -13.68 8.46
N PHE A 36 -21.67 -13.05 7.47
CA PHE A 36 -21.24 -13.72 6.25
C PHE A 36 -19.73 -13.90 6.14
N TYR A 37 -18.92 -13.07 6.81
CA TYR A 37 -17.48 -13.02 6.62
C TYR A 37 -16.66 -13.24 7.89
N SER A 38 -17.30 -13.50 9.04
CA SER A 38 -16.62 -13.79 10.32
C SER A 38 -15.73 -15.05 10.28
N HIS A 39 -15.95 -15.94 9.32
CA HIS A 39 -15.13 -17.14 9.09
C HIS A 39 -13.78 -16.85 8.43
N LEU A 40 -13.56 -15.64 7.91
CA LEU A 40 -12.32 -15.26 7.27
C LEU A 40 -11.22 -14.98 8.31
N PRO A 41 -9.94 -15.25 7.98
CA PRO A 41 -8.82 -14.93 8.85
C PRO A 41 -8.80 -13.44 9.23
N LYS A 42 -8.50 -13.16 10.50
CA LYS A 42 -8.46 -11.80 11.04
C LYS A 42 -7.53 -10.87 10.26
N GLU A 43 -6.39 -11.39 9.82
CA GLU A 43 -5.44 -10.67 8.98
C GLU A 43 -6.03 -10.19 7.64
N LEU A 44 -6.98 -10.95 7.06
CA LEU A 44 -7.69 -10.53 5.85
C LEU A 44 -8.74 -9.46 6.15
N LEU A 45 -9.46 -9.59 7.26
CA LEU A 45 -10.50 -8.63 7.67
C LEU A 45 -9.90 -7.27 8.09
N GLU A 46 -8.64 -7.26 8.55
CA GLU A 46 -7.90 -6.05 8.93
C GLU A 46 -7.19 -5.37 7.76
N LYS A 47 -7.18 -5.96 6.56
CA LYS A 47 -6.61 -5.30 5.37
C LYS A 47 -7.30 -3.97 5.10
N THR A 48 -6.49 -2.96 4.77
CA THR A 48 -6.96 -1.62 4.46
C THR A 48 -6.68 -1.26 3.00
N THR A 49 -7.48 -0.34 2.48
CA THR A 49 -7.21 0.39 1.23
C THR A 49 -6.03 1.36 1.45
N LYS A 50 -5.50 1.94 0.38
CA LYS A 50 -4.48 3.01 0.49
C LYS A 50 -5.02 4.27 1.21
N SER A 51 -6.33 4.49 1.18
CA SER A 51 -7.01 5.57 1.94
C SER A 51 -7.17 5.27 3.44
N GLY A 52 -6.83 4.05 3.89
CA GLY A 52 -6.89 3.64 5.29
C GLY A 52 -8.21 2.98 5.72
N ASP A 53 -9.20 2.89 4.84
CA ASP A 53 -10.46 2.20 5.11
C ASP A 53 -10.27 0.68 5.11
N ARG A 54 -11.00 -0.04 5.95
CA ARG A 54 -10.99 -1.52 5.91
C ARG A 54 -11.54 -1.99 4.56
N LEU A 55 -10.79 -2.86 3.87
CA LEU A 55 -11.09 -3.30 2.52
C LEU A 55 -12.44 -4.02 2.43
N ILE A 56 -12.78 -4.85 3.43
CA ILE A 56 -14.09 -5.53 3.50
C ILE A 56 -15.23 -4.51 3.63
N SER A 57 -15.09 -3.52 4.52
CA SER A 57 -16.09 -2.46 4.70
C SER A 57 -16.27 -1.62 3.44
N ASN A 58 -15.18 -1.31 2.73
CA ASN A 58 -15.20 -0.61 1.45
C ASN A 58 -15.99 -1.41 0.41
N ARG A 59 -15.75 -2.71 0.27
CA ARG A 59 -16.45 -3.56 -0.70
C ARG A 59 -17.95 -3.69 -0.40
N ILE A 60 -18.34 -3.82 0.87
CA ILE A 60 -19.76 -3.83 1.27
C ILE A 60 -20.40 -2.46 0.98
N ALA A 61 -19.69 -1.35 1.23
CA ALA A 61 -20.18 0.00 0.93
C ALA A 61 -20.40 0.21 -0.57
N TRP A 62 -19.47 -0.26 -1.41
CA TRP A 62 -19.64 -0.25 -2.87
C TRP A 62 -20.80 -1.15 -3.31
N GLY A 63 -20.92 -2.36 -2.76
CA GLY A 63 -22.05 -3.25 -3.02
C GLY A 63 -23.39 -2.57 -2.75
N LYS A 64 -23.53 -1.91 -1.59
CA LYS A 64 -24.68 -1.11 -1.23
C LYS A 64 -24.98 0.02 -2.24
N SER A 65 -23.94 0.71 -2.71
CA SER A 65 -24.07 1.80 -3.68
C SER A 65 -24.55 1.30 -5.05
N TYR A 66 -24.04 0.15 -5.50
CA TYR A 66 -24.49 -0.48 -6.75
C TYR A 66 -25.93 -1.00 -6.63
N LEU A 67 -26.31 -1.60 -5.51
CA LEU A 67 -27.70 -2.00 -5.26
C LEU A 67 -28.67 -0.81 -5.28
N LYS A 68 -28.26 0.37 -4.78
CA LYS A 68 -29.02 1.61 -4.91
C LYS A 68 -29.17 2.03 -6.35
N LYS A 69 -28.08 2.04 -7.13
CA LYS A 69 -28.11 2.39 -8.57
C LYS A 69 -29.00 1.41 -9.35
N GLY A 70 -28.99 0.14 -9.00
CA GLY A 70 -29.87 -0.89 -9.57
C GLY A 70 -31.33 -0.83 -9.10
N GLY A 71 -31.70 0.11 -8.22
CA GLY A 71 -33.07 0.27 -7.71
C GLY A 71 -33.51 -0.78 -6.69
N LEU A 72 -32.58 -1.65 -6.22
CA LEU A 72 -32.88 -2.74 -5.28
C LEU A 72 -32.93 -2.27 -3.82
N VAL A 73 -32.25 -1.19 -3.52
CA VAL A 73 -32.30 -0.51 -2.22
C VAL A 73 -32.46 0.99 -2.42
N HIS A 74 -33.05 1.65 -1.45
CA HIS A 74 -33.12 3.12 -1.40
C HIS A 74 -32.68 3.63 -0.04
N PHE A 75 -32.37 4.92 0.03
CA PHE A 75 -31.94 5.59 1.26
C PHE A 75 -33.06 6.54 1.69
N PRO A 76 -33.98 6.10 2.58
CA PRO A 76 -35.16 6.86 2.95
C PRO A 76 -34.83 8.13 3.73
N GLN A 77 -33.72 8.13 4.44
CA GLN A 77 -33.14 9.28 5.13
C GLN A 77 -31.64 9.12 5.29
N ARG A 78 -30.94 10.17 5.69
CA ARG A 78 -29.49 10.19 5.86
C ARG A 78 -29.00 9.03 6.72
N GLY A 79 -28.04 8.29 6.17
CA GLY A 79 -27.37 7.18 6.87
C GLY A 79 -28.20 5.91 7.02
N TYR A 80 -29.43 5.86 6.47
CA TYR A 80 -30.28 4.68 6.53
C TYR A 80 -30.45 4.02 5.17
N VAL A 81 -30.65 2.73 5.16
CA VAL A 81 -30.83 1.89 3.98
C VAL A 81 -32.08 1.03 4.17
N GLN A 82 -32.83 0.88 3.09
CA GLN A 82 -34.03 0.04 3.04
C GLN A 82 -34.10 -0.69 1.70
N ILE A 83 -34.55 -1.94 1.71
CA ILE A 83 -34.85 -2.70 0.50
C ILE A 83 -36.13 -2.12 -0.17
N THR A 84 -36.17 -2.10 -1.49
CA THR A 84 -37.37 -1.67 -2.21
C THR A 84 -38.46 -2.73 -2.19
N GLU A 85 -39.75 -2.35 -2.25
CA GLU A 85 -40.85 -3.33 -2.20
C GLU A 85 -40.86 -4.27 -3.41
N LYS A 86 -40.38 -3.82 -4.56
CA LYS A 86 -40.28 -4.60 -5.80
C LYS A 86 -39.39 -5.84 -5.61
N ASP A 87 -38.39 -5.75 -4.74
CA ASP A 87 -37.36 -6.77 -4.55
C ASP A 87 -37.64 -7.71 -3.37
N ARG A 88 -38.58 -7.36 -2.50
CA ARG A 88 -39.11 -8.31 -1.49
C ARG A 88 -39.79 -9.53 -2.11
N LEU A 89 -40.27 -9.39 -3.35
CA LEU A 89 -41.02 -10.40 -4.07
C LEU A 89 -40.15 -11.22 -5.07
N GLU A 90 -39.03 -10.67 -5.54
CA GLU A 90 -38.05 -11.41 -6.34
C GLU A 90 -37.03 -12.04 -5.40
N LYS A 91 -37.01 -13.36 -5.30
CA LYS A 91 -36.00 -14.09 -4.54
C LYS A 91 -34.60 -13.64 -5.00
N ALA A 92 -33.73 -13.38 -4.06
CA ALA A 92 -32.34 -12.95 -4.27
C ALA A 92 -31.55 -13.81 -5.31
N GLU A 93 -31.99 -15.02 -5.56
CA GLU A 93 -31.42 -15.97 -6.54
C GLU A 93 -31.48 -15.52 -8.00
N ASN A 94 -32.36 -14.55 -8.36
CA ASN A 94 -32.55 -14.07 -9.74
C ASN A 94 -31.88 -12.73 -10.01
N ILE A 95 -31.16 -12.17 -9.07
CA ILE A 95 -30.48 -10.87 -9.25
C ILE A 95 -29.13 -11.12 -9.87
N SER A 96 -29.02 -10.97 -11.20
CA SER A 96 -27.76 -11.06 -11.91
C SER A 96 -27.06 -9.68 -11.94
N LEU A 97 -25.73 -9.68 -11.90
CA LEU A 97 -24.90 -8.50 -12.16
C LEU A 97 -25.33 -7.76 -13.43
N LYS A 98 -25.72 -8.51 -14.47
CA LYS A 98 -26.18 -8.00 -15.75
C LYS A 98 -27.45 -7.15 -15.60
N LYS A 99 -28.43 -7.60 -14.79
CA LYS A 99 -29.66 -6.84 -14.52
C LYS A 99 -29.41 -5.56 -13.74
N ILE A 100 -28.43 -5.60 -12.78
CA ILE A 100 -27.99 -4.39 -12.05
C ILE A 100 -27.27 -3.43 -12.98
N GLN A 101 -26.42 -3.94 -13.88
CA GLN A 101 -25.66 -3.14 -14.84
C GLN A 101 -26.57 -2.52 -15.89
N GLU A 102 -27.55 -3.24 -16.41
CA GLU A 102 -28.56 -2.71 -17.36
C GLU A 102 -29.33 -1.54 -16.75
N ASN A 103 -29.75 -1.64 -15.49
CA ASN A 103 -30.43 -0.55 -14.78
C ASN A 103 -29.51 0.66 -14.44
N VAL A 104 -28.19 0.45 -14.43
CA VAL A 104 -27.19 1.52 -14.18
C VAL A 104 -26.85 2.27 -15.48
N ILE A 105 -26.87 1.60 -16.63
CA ILE A 105 -26.58 2.20 -17.95
C ILE A 105 -27.66 3.24 -18.32
N ASP A 106 -28.93 2.99 -18.04
CA ASP A 106 -30.02 3.95 -18.30
C ASP A 106 -29.92 5.26 -17.47
N PHE A 107 -29.10 5.27 -16.41
CA PHE A 107 -28.91 6.47 -15.57
C PHE A 107 -27.70 7.33 -15.98
N TYR A 108 -26.81 6.80 -16.83
CA TYR A 108 -25.62 7.46 -17.34
C TYR A 108 -25.66 7.56 -18.87
N GLU A 109 -26.52 8.39 -19.43
CA GLU A 109 -26.28 9.01 -20.71
C GLU A 109 -25.75 10.44 -20.52
N PRO A 110 -24.40 10.62 -20.40
CA PRO A 110 -23.78 11.79 -20.95
C PRO A 110 -23.50 11.47 -22.43
N GLU A 111 -23.81 12.42 -23.29
CA GLU A 111 -23.52 12.40 -24.70
C GLU A 111 -22.16 11.75 -25.00
N LYS A 112 -22.20 10.61 -25.70
CA LYS A 112 -21.14 10.02 -26.53
C LYS A 112 -19.69 10.22 -26.11
N ILE A 113 -19.23 9.47 -25.13
CA ILE A 113 -17.85 8.99 -25.15
C ILE A 113 -17.90 7.58 -25.73
N LYS A 114 -17.50 7.46 -27.00
CA LYS A 114 -17.12 6.19 -27.62
C LYS A 114 -15.88 5.65 -26.92
N THR A 115 -16.06 5.00 -25.79
CA THR A 115 -15.04 4.12 -25.23
C THR A 115 -15.31 2.74 -25.77
N THR A 116 -14.34 2.25 -26.53
CA THR A 116 -14.16 0.86 -26.95
C THR A 116 -14.70 -0.10 -25.91
N GLU A 117 -15.52 -1.04 -26.38
CA GLU A 117 -15.99 -2.21 -25.65
C GLU A 117 -14.79 -3.03 -25.15
N SER A 118 -14.25 -2.65 -24.00
CA SER A 118 -13.34 -3.51 -23.28
C SER A 118 -13.60 -3.37 -21.79
N SER A 119 -14.24 -4.42 -21.24
CA SER A 119 -14.13 -4.83 -19.85
C SER A 119 -14.87 -4.02 -18.77
N ILE A 120 -16.21 -4.05 -18.79
CA ILE A 120 -16.99 -4.01 -17.53
C ILE A 120 -17.11 -5.43 -16.92
N GLU A 121 -16.18 -6.31 -17.21
CA GLU A 121 -16.03 -7.62 -16.56
C GLU A 121 -15.09 -7.57 -15.33
N SER A 122 -14.56 -6.41 -14.95
CA SER A 122 -13.75 -6.35 -13.75
C SER A 122 -14.65 -6.30 -12.52
N ASN A 123 -14.66 -7.38 -11.75
CA ASN A 123 -15.24 -7.46 -10.42
C ASN A 123 -14.49 -6.57 -9.38
N ALA A 124 -13.77 -5.54 -9.84
CA ALA A 124 -13.02 -4.57 -9.06
C ALA A 124 -13.85 -3.29 -8.85
N THR A 125 -13.79 -2.73 -7.66
CA THR A 125 -14.37 -1.41 -7.42
C THR A 125 -13.51 -0.33 -8.10
N PRO A 126 -14.05 0.89 -8.37
CA PRO A 126 -13.21 2.01 -8.81
C PRO A 126 -12.01 2.27 -7.88
N GLN A 127 -12.16 2.05 -6.58
CA GLN A 127 -11.06 2.17 -5.64
C GLN A 127 -10.01 1.07 -5.84
N ASP A 128 -10.42 -0.18 -6.06
CA ASP A 128 -9.48 -1.28 -6.37
C ASP A 128 -8.67 -1.00 -7.65
N LEU A 129 -9.30 -0.39 -8.66
CA LEU A 129 -8.63 -0.01 -9.90
C LEU A 129 -7.59 1.11 -9.69
N ILE A 130 -7.95 2.12 -8.90
CA ILE A 130 -7.03 3.21 -8.52
C ILE A 130 -5.85 2.62 -7.74
N ASP A 131 -6.11 1.83 -6.70
CA ASP A 131 -5.08 1.25 -5.84
C ASP A 131 -4.14 0.34 -6.66
N THR A 132 -4.69 -0.52 -7.53
CA THR A 132 -3.90 -1.36 -8.44
C THR A 132 -3.06 -0.54 -9.41
N GLY A 133 -3.63 0.52 -10.00
CA GLY A 133 -2.91 1.42 -10.89
C GLY A 133 -1.74 2.12 -10.18
N PHE A 134 -1.94 2.58 -8.96
CA PHE A 134 -0.87 3.17 -8.16
C PHE A 134 0.21 2.15 -7.79
N GLU A 135 -0.17 0.93 -7.41
CA GLU A 135 0.79 -0.15 -7.10
C GLU A 135 1.65 -0.49 -8.32
N GLN A 136 1.06 -0.53 -9.51
CA GLN A 136 1.80 -0.79 -10.74
C GLN A 136 2.81 0.32 -11.03
N ILE A 137 2.37 1.60 -10.99
CA ILE A 137 3.24 2.76 -11.22
C ILE A 137 4.38 2.79 -10.19
N GLU A 138 4.08 2.52 -8.92
CA GLU A 138 5.07 2.46 -7.85
C GLU A 138 6.09 1.33 -8.08
N SER A 139 5.62 0.13 -8.42
CA SER A 139 6.46 -1.02 -8.73
C SER A 139 7.39 -0.74 -9.91
N ASP A 140 6.85 -0.21 -11.01
CA ASP A 140 7.63 0.13 -12.19
C ASP A 140 8.68 1.19 -11.88
N THR A 141 8.32 2.23 -11.12
CA THR A 141 9.25 3.27 -10.68
C THR A 141 10.39 2.70 -9.84
N LYS A 142 10.08 1.82 -8.87
CA LYS A 142 11.08 1.16 -8.03
C LYS A 142 12.01 0.24 -8.83
N ASN A 143 11.48 -0.50 -9.81
CA ASN A 143 12.27 -1.36 -10.70
C ASN A 143 13.25 -0.53 -11.55
N VAL A 144 12.79 0.56 -12.14
CA VAL A 144 13.65 1.48 -12.90
C VAL A 144 14.70 2.12 -11.99
N LEU A 145 14.32 2.55 -10.79
CA LEU A 145 15.24 3.13 -9.81
C LEU A 145 16.34 2.14 -9.43
N LEU A 146 16.00 0.87 -9.15
CA LEU A 146 16.97 -0.16 -8.83
C LEU A 146 17.93 -0.42 -10.00
N SER A 147 17.43 -0.45 -11.22
CA SER A 147 18.27 -0.59 -12.42
C SER A 147 19.25 0.57 -12.55
N LYS A 148 18.80 1.80 -12.32
CA LYS A 148 19.67 2.99 -12.33
C LYS A 148 20.74 2.93 -11.24
N LEU A 149 20.38 2.50 -10.03
CA LEU A 149 21.37 2.33 -8.95
C LEU A 149 22.46 1.31 -9.26
N LYS A 150 22.16 0.29 -10.07
CA LYS A 150 23.15 -0.68 -10.54
C LYS A 150 24.11 -0.13 -11.62
N GLU A 151 23.72 0.95 -12.29
CA GLU A 151 24.51 1.59 -13.37
C GLU A 151 25.43 2.71 -12.87
N VAL A 152 25.10 3.39 -11.75
CA VAL A 152 25.93 4.48 -11.21
C VAL A 152 27.30 3.95 -10.77
N ASP A 153 28.32 4.80 -10.74
CA ASP A 153 29.60 4.40 -10.19
C ASP A 153 29.53 4.13 -8.67
N PRO A 154 30.42 3.31 -8.11
CA PRO A 154 30.36 2.95 -6.70
C PRO A 154 30.38 4.14 -5.75
N TYR A 155 31.19 5.15 -6.03
CA TYR A 155 31.29 6.35 -5.18
C TYR A 155 30.02 7.20 -5.22
N ALA A 156 29.38 7.33 -6.40
CA ALA A 156 28.08 7.97 -6.50
C ALA A 156 27.00 7.18 -5.75
N PHE A 157 27.09 5.84 -5.74
CA PHE A 157 26.18 4.99 -4.95
C PHE A 157 26.31 5.28 -3.45
N GLU A 158 27.53 5.33 -2.91
CA GLU A 158 27.79 5.69 -1.50
C GLU A 158 27.16 7.04 -1.13
N LYS A 159 27.34 8.06 -1.97
CA LYS A 159 26.73 9.38 -1.77
C LYS A 159 25.20 9.35 -1.76
N ILE A 160 24.58 8.56 -2.66
CA ILE A 160 23.13 8.38 -2.69
C ILE A 160 22.64 7.80 -1.37
N ILE A 161 23.35 6.82 -0.81
CA ILE A 161 22.97 6.21 0.48
C ILE A 161 23.08 7.25 1.60
N LEU A 162 24.12 8.05 1.64
CA LEU A 162 24.27 9.13 2.63
C LEU A 162 23.13 10.17 2.54
N ILE A 163 22.75 10.56 1.31
CA ILE A 163 21.59 11.44 1.07
C ILE A 163 20.31 10.80 1.60
N LEU A 164 20.11 9.51 1.35
CA LEU A 164 18.94 8.78 1.84
C LEU A 164 18.88 8.79 3.37
N LEU A 165 19.98 8.43 4.03
CA LEU A 165 20.03 8.38 5.50
C LEU A 165 19.78 9.76 6.12
N ASN A 166 20.33 10.83 5.51
CA ASN A 166 20.04 12.20 5.93
C ASN A 166 18.55 12.55 5.77
N LYS A 167 17.92 12.18 4.64
CA LYS A 167 16.47 12.35 4.43
C LYS A 167 15.60 11.54 5.40
N MET A 168 16.12 10.44 5.92
CA MET A 168 15.46 9.63 6.94
C MET A 168 15.54 10.24 8.34
N GLY A 169 16.32 11.32 8.52
CA GLY A 169 16.45 12.05 9.78
C GLY A 169 17.69 11.70 10.58
N TYR A 170 18.61 10.90 10.04
CA TYR A 170 19.94 10.74 10.64
C TYR A 170 20.73 12.04 10.51
N GLY A 171 21.63 12.28 11.50
CA GLY A 171 22.42 13.50 11.58
C GLY A 171 23.49 13.63 10.47
N GLU A 172 24.43 14.54 10.67
CA GLU A 172 25.50 14.77 9.69
C GLU A 172 26.38 13.54 9.52
N PHE A 173 26.84 13.35 8.28
CA PHE A 173 27.80 12.30 7.97
C PHE A 173 29.23 12.85 7.99
N ILE A 174 30.16 12.02 8.41
CA ILE A 174 31.58 12.27 8.35
C ILE A 174 32.09 11.42 7.20
N GLU A 175 32.56 12.07 6.10
CA GLU A 175 33.23 11.32 5.03
C GLU A 175 34.48 10.66 5.58
N THR A 176 34.59 9.35 5.41
CA THR A 176 35.86 8.65 5.64
C THR A 176 36.80 8.91 4.47
N SER A 177 38.09 9.03 4.75
CA SER A 177 39.10 9.25 3.72
C SER A 177 39.14 8.08 2.73
N LYS A 178 39.27 8.37 1.44
CA LYS A 178 39.17 7.44 0.29
C LYS A 178 40.13 6.25 0.28
N SER A 179 40.97 6.08 1.28
CA SER A 179 42.00 5.04 1.24
C SER A 179 42.23 4.40 2.61
N GLY A 180 41.89 3.15 2.74
CA GLY A 180 42.48 2.28 3.75
C GLY A 180 41.61 1.79 4.89
N ASP A 181 40.35 2.18 4.99
CA ASP A 181 39.52 1.95 6.19
C ASP A 181 38.81 0.58 6.22
N GLY A 182 39.38 -0.42 5.56
CA GLY A 182 38.95 -1.81 5.71
C GLY A 182 37.53 -2.15 5.30
N GLY A 183 36.78 -1.20 4.68
CA GLY A 183 35.42 -1.45 4.20
C GLY A 183 34.32 -0.62 4.87
N ILE A 184 34.65 0.53 5.44
CA ILE A 184 33.68 1.53 5.94
C ILE A 184 33.66 2.68 4.93
N ASP A 185 32.48 2.95 4.35
CA ASP A 185 32.31 3.98 3.31
C ASP A 185 31.79 5.30 3.92
N GLY A 186 31.29 5.28 5.15
CA GLY A 186 30.83 6.45 5.87
C GLY A 186 30.53 6.22 7.33
N ILE A 187 30.63 7.30 8.10
CA ILE A 187 30.23 7.35 9.51
C ILE A 187 29.13 8.42 9.62
N ILE A 188 28.02 8.07 10.25
CA ILE A 188 26.85 8.92 10.37
C ILE A 188 26.54 9.10 11.85
N ASN A 189 26.24 10.32 12.25
CA ASN A 189 25.69 10.57 13.58
C ASN A 189 24.25 10.04 13.63
N GLU A 190 23.91 9.29 14.67
CA GLU A 190 22.55 8.76 14.85
C GLU A 190 21.55 9.86 15.16
N ASP A 191 22.00 10.89 15.85
CA ASP A 191 21.21 12.04 16.24
C ASP A 191 21.87 13.35 15.85
N GLN A 192 21.14 14.46 15.97
CA GLN A 192 21.64 15.80 15.64
C GLN A 192 22.77 16.30 16.55
N LEU A 193 22.93 15.69 17.73
CA LEU A 193 23.98 16.06 18.68
C LEU A 193 25.28 15.27 18.46
N GLY A 194 25.24 14.20 17.68
CA GLY A 194 26.39 13.34 17.41
C GLY A 194 26.85 12.50 18.60
N LEU A 195 25.92 12.17 19.50
CA LEU A 195 26.20 11.38 20.70
C LEU A 195 26.55 9.93 20.37
N GLU A 196 25.90 9.37 19.34
CA GLU A 196 26.18 8.03 18.86
C GLU A 196 26.45 8.03 17.35
N LYS A 197 27.28 7.10 16.93
CA LYS A 197 27.69 6.94 15.54
C LYS A 197 27.19 5.63 14.96
N ILE A 198 26.95 5.62 13.65
CA ILE A 198 26.61 4.43 12.87
C ILE A 198 27.62 4.31 11.74
N TYR A 199 28.25 3.15 11.63
CA TYR A 199 29.10 2.83 10.49
C TYR A 199 28.25 2.38 9.30
N MET A 200 28.59 2.84 8.10
CA MET A 200 27.89 2.49 6.87
C MET A 200 28.87 1.87 5.88
N GLN A 201 28.42 0.77 5.24
CA GLN A 201 29.05 0.22 4.05
C GLN A 201 27.99 0.04 2.96
N ALA A 202 28.34 0.46 1.73
CA ALA A 202 27.49 0.36 0.56
C ALA A 202 28.19 -0.47 -0.53
N LYS A 203 27.57 -1.58 -0.95
CA LYS A 203 28.10 -2.40 -2.04
C LYS A 203 27.16 -2.45 -3.22
N ARG A 204 27.54 -1.78 -4.30
CA ARG A 204 26.85 -1.82 -5.59
C ARG A 204 27.17 -3.14 -6.31
N TYR A 205 26.28 -4.10 -6.23
CA TYR A 205 26.39 -5.37 -6.94
C TYR A 205 25.28 -5.52 -7.99
N ASN A 206 25.60 -6.02 -9.17
CA ASN A 206 24.61 -6.27 -10.22
C ASN A 206 23.89 -7.59 -9.98
N GLU A 207 24.61 -8.70 -9.91
CA GLU A 207 24.07 -10.07 -9.75
C GLU A 207 24.63 -10.80 -8.53
N ASN A 208 25.83 -10.47 -8.12
CA ASN A 208 26.48 -11.11 -6.98
C ASN A 208 25.73 -10.80 -5.68
N LYS A 209 25.53 -11.83 -4.85
CA LYS A 209 25.01 -11.65 -3.49
C LYS A 209 26.15 -11.22 -2.56
N VAL A 210 25.80 -10.41 -1.57
CA VAL A 210 26.68 -10.13 -0.42
C VAL A 210 26.85 -11.41 0.39
N ARG A 211 28.08 -11.77 0.68
CA ARG A 211 28.46 -13.02 1.36
C ARG A 211 28.83 -12.78 2.81
N GLU A 212 28.89 -13.86 3.59
CA GLU A 212 29.35 -13.84 4.97
C GLU A 212 30.68 -13.09 5.15
N THR A 213 31.63 -13.30 4.22
CA THR A 213 32.95 -12.64 4.26
C THR A 213 32.85 -11.11 4.22
N ASP A 214 31.90 -10.58 3.44
CA ASP A 214 31.68 -9.13 3.35
C ASP A 214 31.21 -8.58 4.70
N ILE A 215 30.26 -9.25 5.34
CA ILE A 215 29.73 -8.86 6.65
C ILE A 215 30.79 -9.00 7.74
N ARG A 216 31.57 -10.08 7.71
CA ARG A 216 32.68 -10.28 8.66
C ARG A 216 33.71 -9.16 8.55
N ASN A 217 34.10 -8.80 7.33
CA ASN A 217 35.05 -7.71 7.09
C ASN A 217 34.50 -6.37 7.57
N PHE A 218 33.24 -6.08 7.31
CA PHE A 218 32.56 -4.89 7.78
C PHE A 218 32.56 -4.80 9.32
N ILE A 219 32.18 -5.88 10.01
CA ILE A 219 32.22 -5.94 11.49
C ILE A 219 33.64 -5.77 11.99
N GLY A 220 34.64 -6.36 11.33
CA GLY A 220 36.03 -6.24 11.71
C GLY A 220 36.62 -4.84 11.51
N ALA A 221 36.06 -4.08 10.57
CA ALA A 221 36.47 -2.68 10.33
C ALA A 221 35.81 -1.68 11.29
N MET A 222 34.74 -2.08 11.97
CA MET A 222 34.10 -1.21 12.98
C MET A 222 35.01 -1.03 14.18
N SER A 223 35.30 0.22 14.54
CA SER A 223 36.09 0.53 15.74
C SER A 223 35.23 0.37 17.01
N GLY A 224 35.89 0.41 18.17
CA GLY A 224 35.23 0.20 19.47
C GLY A 224 34.35 1.36 19.94
N ASP A 225 34.26 2.46 19.21
CA ASP A 225 33.48 3.66 19.57
C ASP A 225 32.00 3.55 19.21
N THR A 226 31.59 2.58 18.37
CA THR A 226 30.19 2.26 18.15
C THR A 226 29.97 0.77 17.89
N ARG A 227 28.74 0.30 18.20
CA ARG A 227 28.29 -1.06 17.91
C ARG A 227 27.17 -1.11 16.87
N LYS A 228 26.93 0.00 16.15
CA LYS A 228 25.84 0.13 15.20
C LYS A 228 26.38 0.23 13.77
N GLY A 229 25.85 -0.57 12.87
CA GLY A 229 26.24 -0.58 11.47
C GLY A 229 25.09 -0.79 10.52
N ILE A 230 25.19 -0.16 9.34
CA ILE A 230 24.24 -0.34 8.24
C ILE A 230 25.02 -0.84 7.03
N PHE A 231 24.63 -2.00 6.50
CA PHE A 231 25.18 -2.54 5.28
C PHE A 231 24.14 -2.49 4.16
N VAL A 232 24.44 -1.76 3.10
CA VAL A 232 23.51 -1.51 1.98
C VAL A 232 24.02 -2.15 0.71
N THR A 233 23.14 -2.75 -0.07
CA THR A 233 23.48 -3.26 -1.42
C THR A 233 22.34 -3.09 -2.41
N THR A 234 22.67 -2.96 -3.69
CA THR A 234 21.71 -3.04 -4.80
C THR A 234 21.26 -4.48 -5.12
N SER A 235 21.88 -5.48 -4.50
CA SER A 235 21.60 -6.91 -4.68
C SER A 235 20.88 -7.50 -3.45
N THR A 236 21.20 -8.74 -3.13
CA THR A 236 20.66 -9.49 -1.99
C THR A 236 21.79 -10.02 -1.09
N PHE A 237 21.45 -10.47 0.10
CA PHE A 237 22.36 -11.14 1.02
C PHE A 237 22.15 -12.65 0.95
N ASP A 238 23.22 -13.43 1.00
CA ASP A 238 23.09 -14.88 1.21
C ASP A 238 22.68 -15.20 2.66
N GLU A 239 22.24 -16.42 2.91
CA GLU A 239 21.76 -16.81 4.25
C GLU A 239 22.88 -16.76 5.31
N LYS A 240 24.11 -17.08 4.94
CA LYS A 240 25.25 -17.01 5.85
C LYS A 240 25.58 -15.57 6.24
N ALA A 241 25.45 -14.63 5.30
CA ALA A 241 25.61 -13.20 5.57
C ALA A 241 24.54 -12.70 6.56
N LYS A 242 23.27 -13.10 6.37
CA LYS A 242 22.17 -12.74 7.29
C LYS A 242 22.40 -13.30 8.69
N VAL A 243 22.78 -14.57 8.78
CA VAL A 243 23.12 -15.22 10.07
C VAL A 243 24.28 -14.48 10.74
N LYS A 244 25.36 -14.19 9.99
CA LYS A 244 26.53 -13.48 10.52
C LYS A 244 26.21 -12.10 11.07
N ALA A 245 25.34 -11.34 10.38
CA ALA A 245 24.87 -10.03 10.85
C ALA A 245 24.00 -10.14 12.12
N ARG A 246 23.10 -11.13 12.16
CA ARG A 246 22.21 -11.37 13.29
C ARG A 246 22.96 -11.80 14.55
N ASP A 247 23.96 -12.69 14.39
CA ASP A 247 24.70 -13.30 15.51
C ASP A 247 25.91 -12.45 15.95
N ALA A 248 26.10 -11.25 15.36
CA ALA A 248 27.15 -10.32 15.75
C ALA A 248 26.84 -9.65 17.09
N HIS A 249 27.89 -9.29 17.85
CA HIS A 249 27.75 -8.43 19.04
C HIS A 249 27.36 -7.00 18.67
N HIS A 250 27.48 -6.62 17.42
CA HIS A 250 27.10 -5.34 16.85
C HIS A 250 25.67 -5.41 16.30
N THR A 251 24.93 -4.33 16.40
CA THR A 251 23.62 -4.20 15.74
C THR A 251 23.83 -3.88 14.27
N ILE A 252 23.72 -4.87 13.39
CA ILE A 252 23.93 -4.70 11.95
C ILE A 252 22.60 -4.75 11.23
N ILE A 253 22.25 -3.63 10.59
CA ILE A 253 21.06 -3.53 9.74
C ILE A 253 21.44 -3.82 8.29
N LEU A 254 20.76 -4.79 7.67
CA LEU A 254 20.95 -5.14 6.28
C LEU A 254 19.85 -4.53 5.40
N ILE A 255 20.25 -3.77 4.37
CA ILE A 255 19.36 -3.16 3.39
C ILE A 255 19.71 -3.72 2.01
N ASN A 256 18.86 -4.60 1.49
CA ASN A 256 18.97 -5.15 0.14
C ASN A 256 18.36 -4.22 -0.91
N GLY A 257 18.52 -4.54 -2.20
CA GLY A 257 18.02 -3.72 -3.30
C GLY A 257 16.53 -3.37 -3.21
N PRO A 258 15.61 -4.33 -3.04
CA PRO A 258 14.18 -4.04 -2.86
C PRO A 258 13.90 -3.08 -1.68
N LYS A 259 14.45 -3.36 -0.49
CA LYS A 259 14.27 -2.49 0.69
C LYS A 259 14.87 -1.10 0.47
N LEU A 260 15.99 -1.00 -0.26
CA LEU A 260 16.63 0.26 -0.59
C LEU A 260 15.71 1.15 -1.44
N VAL A 261 15.14 0.61 -2.53
CA VAL A 261 14.26 1.40 -3.39
C VAL A 261 12.93 1.73 -2.72
N ASP A 262 12.42 0.90 -1.80
CA ASP A 262 11.27 1.21 -0.95
C ASP A 262 11.54 2.45 -0.08
N LEU A 263 12.70 2.48 0.57
CA LEU A 263 13.12 3.63 1.38
C LEU A 263 13.33 4.87 0.51
N MET A 264 14.01 4.75 -0.62
CA MET A 264 14.25 5.86 -1.54
C MET A 264 12.94 6.44 -2.08
N HIS A 265 11.98 5.59 -2.46
CA HIS A 265 10.66 6.01 -2.89
C HIS A 265 9.91 6.74 -1.77
N LYS A 266 9.89 6.17 -0.56
CA LYS A 266 9.24 6.76 0.62
C LYS A 266 9.78 8.15 0.98
N TYR A 267 11.10 8.35 0.89
CA TYR A 267 11.76 9.60 1.27
C TYR A 267 12.07 10.53 0.11
N ASN A 268 11.51 10.25 -1.08
CA ASN A 268 11.71 11.04 -2.31
C ASN A 268 13.20 11.23 -2.67
N VAL A 269 13.98 10.16 -2.60
CA VAL A 269 15.39 10.16 -3.05
C VAL A 269 15.47 9.48 -4.41
N GLY A 270 15.98 10.19 -5.42
CA GLY A 270 16.05 9.69 -6.80
C GLY A 270 14.70 9.63 -7.52
N VAL A 271 13.63 10.07 -6.87
CA VAL A 271 12.28 10.19 -7.42
C VAL A 271 11.66 11.52 -7.05
N GLN A 272 10.65 11.94 -7.82
CA GLN A 272 9.89 13.16 -7.56
C GLN A 272 8.39 12.92 -7.74
N ILE A 273 7.57 13.66 -7.02
CA ILE A 273 6.12 13.64 -7.20
C ILE A 273 5.80 14.28 -8.55
N LYS A 274 5.20 13.52 -9.47
CA LYS A 274 4.75 13.98 -10.76
C LYS A 274 3.38 14.64 -10.70
N VAL A 275 2.44 14.02 -9.96
CA VAL A 275 1.05 14.45 -9.85
C VAL A 275 0.45 13.92 -8.54
N VAL A 276 -0.48 14.69 -7.98
CA VAL A 276 -1.30 14.28 -6.84
C VAL A 276 -2.75 14.23 -7.32
N TYR A 277 -3.44 13.13 -7.05
CA TYR A 277 -4.85 12.97 -7.37
C TYR A 277 -5.70 13.13 -6.11
N GLU A 278 -6.75 13.95 -6.20
CA GLU A 278 -7.72 14.13 -5.12
C GLU A 278 -8.99 13.35 -5.42
N VAL A 279 -9.45 12.55 -4.47
CA VAL A 279 -10.76 11.90 -4.53
C VAL A 279 -11.71 12.67 -3.63
N LYS A 280 -12.80 13.22 -4.21
CA LYS A 280 -13.81 13.99 -3.48
C LYS A 280 -15.03 13.12 -3.22
N ILE A 281 -15.57 13.23 -2.03
CA ILE A 281 -16.84 12.62 -1.62
C ILE A 281 -17.86 13.71 -1.36
N LEU A 282 -19.15 13.37 -1.44
CA LEU A 282 -20.22 14.30 -1.11
C LEU A 282 -20.14 14.67 0.38
N ASP A 283 -20.06 15.97 0.66
CA ASP A 283 -20.23 16.50 2.01
C ASP A 283 -21.73 16.61 2.33
N ASN A 284 -22.23 15.57 3.00
CA ASN A 284 -23.65 15.55 3.35
C ASN A 284 -23.99 16.58 4.43
N ASP A 285 -23.04 16.95 5.29
CA ASP A 285 -23.26 17.93 6.36
C ASP A 285 -23.48 19.33 5.79
N PHE A 286 -22.87 19.62 4.65
CA PHE A 286 -23.11 20.87 3.92
C PHE A 286 -24.58 21.02 3.47
N PHE A 287 -25.20 19.95 3.00
CA PHE A 287 -26.60 19.98 2.52
C PHE A 287 -27.65 19.84 3.62
N ASP A 288 -27.25 19.41 4.83
CA ASP A 288 -28.14 19.25 5.98
C ASP A 288 -28.15 20.49 6.90
N SER A 289 -27.26 21.47 6.66
CA SER A 289 -27.30 22.76 7.39
C SER A 289 -28.51 23.57 6.94
N GLU A 290 -29.40 23.92 7.87
CA GLU A 290 -30.58 24.81 7.65
C GLU A 290 -30.13 26.23 7.25
N GLY A 291 -29.48 26.40 6.13
CA GLY A 291 -28.92 27.71 5.74
C GLY A 291 -28.43 27.84 4.30
N VAL A 292 -28.62 26.83 3.46
CA VAL A 292 -28.37 26.90 2.02
C VAL A 292 -29.68 26.90 1.26
#